data_fae4a815adcae4485c9174c3cc01c454
#
_entry.id   fae4a815adcae4485c9174c3cc01c454
#
_cell.length_a   1.000
_cell.length_b   1.000
_cell.length_c   1.000
_cell.angle_alpha   90.00
_cell.angle_beta   90.00
_cell.angle_gamma   90.00
#
_symmetry.space_group_name_H-M   'P 1'
#
loop_
_entity.id
_entity.type
_entity.pdbx_description
1 polymer ?
#
loop_
_entity_poly.entity_id
_entity_poly.type
_entity_poly.pdbx_seq_one_letter_code
_entity_poly.pdbx_strand_id
1 'polypeptide(L)'
;MSSADAKPCRPPLSSFWRDLPREGRLLLSVVAFQFIGTGLVLPFWVVYLHEIRGFSLDTVGLLMALLSLAGFLVLGPGGVVIDRIGARKAMIASLLAAFTGQLIMAFATTVPVAAVGLALVGSSFGLAWPASQSMVATIVPSRIRPRYFGMNFALLNLGVGVGGIIGGIVADVSRPVTFQIMYLAEATSYLPALILLLGPLRHVGGPHRSEPHEHATADAAGVSYLALLRRPAVLSLTLLSFAAAFVGYAQLNAGMPAYARAVSEVSTRALGWAFAANTLVIVLLQLLVLRHMEGRRRTRVVVAMALMWAVSWLLLSASSLIPGTLGASLLVAACASVFALGETLLQPTVPAMVNDLAPDHLRGRYNAISSAGFQAASVTGPPVAGLLIDRGLGAAWIGMLLVGVLVVVVVSVLWVEPQLPAAANGVGQPADVGDSV
;
A
#
# COMPACT_ATOMS: atom_id res chain seq x y z
N MET A 1 1.90 34.95 37.18
CA MET A 1 0.81 34.04 36.80
C MET A 1 1.04 33.66 35.37
N SER A 2 1.46 32.44 35.19
CA SER A 2 2.02 31.85 33.93
C SER A 2 0.90 31.54 32.93
N SER A 3 1.02 32.08 31.73
CA SER A 3 0.15 31.78 30.58
C SER A 3 0.72 30.65 29.71
N ALA A 4 1.26 29.61 30.35
CA ALA A 4 1.77 28.43 29.70
C ALA A 4 0.75 27.30 29.91
N ASP A 5 -0.06 26.96 28.91
CA ASP A 5 -0.72 25.67 28.65
C ASP A 5 -1.99 25.83 27.79
N ALA A 6 -1.92 26.63 26.73
CA ALA A 6 -2.92 26.55 25.70
C ALA A 6 -2.51 25.39 24.74
N LYS A 7 -2.94 24.14 25.06
CA LYS A 7 -2.95 23.05 24.09
C LYS A 7 -3.60 23.57 22.80
N PRO A 8 -2.99 23.42 21.63
CA PRO A 8 -3.60 23.86 20.38
C PRO A 8 -4.95 23.19 20.26
N CYS A 9 -6.02 24.00 20.31
CA CYS A 9 -7.39 23.55 20.19
C CYS A 9 -7.53 22.87 18.83
N ARG A 10 -7.56 21.53 18.80
CA ARG A 10 -7.79 20.76 17.56
C ARG A 10 -9.21 21.09 17.10
N PRO A 11 -9.38 21.75 15.93
CA PRO A 11 -10.71 22.09 15.45
C PRO A 11 -11.54 20.80 15.27
N PRO A 12 -12.84 20.81 15.59
CA PRO A 12 -13.70 19.64 15.53
C PRO A 12 -13.79 19.08 14.11
N LEU A 13 -14.11 17.78 13.95
CA LEU A 13 -14.26 17.14 12.62
C LEU A 13 -15.32 17.86 11.75
N SER A 14 -16.32 18.49 12.36
CA SER A 14 -17.33 19.28 11.68
C SER A 14 -16.74 20.48 10.92
N SER A 15 -15.62 21.07 11.38
CA SER A 15 -14.94 22.14 10.66
C SER A 15 -14.24 21.67 9.41
N PHE A 16 -13.77 20.41 9.37
CA PHE A 16 -13.11 19.85 8.20
C PHE A 16 -14.00 19.87 6.95
N TRP A 17 -15.25 19.41 7.07
CA TRP A 17 -16.19 19.41 5.94
C TRP A 17 -16.55 20.80 5.47
N ARG A 18 -16.58 21.79 6.39
CA ARG A 18 -16.85 23.18 6.05
C ARG A 18 -15.69 23.81 5.30
N ASP A 19 -14.47 23.52 5.73
CA ASP A 19 -13.24 24.08 5.18
C ASP A 19 -12.80 23.35 3.88
N LEU A 20 -13.35 22.14 3.60
CA LEU A 20 -13.00 21.37 2.41
C LEU A 20 -13.69 21.95 1.18
N PRO A 21 -12.92 22.36 0.12
CA PRO A 21 -13.47 22.82 -1.13
C PRO A 21 -14.42 21.80 -1.78
N ARG A 22 -15.33 22.28 -2.61
CA ARG A 22 -16.30 21.44 -3.34
C ARG A 22 -15.60 20.34 -4.13
N GLU A 23 -14.51 20.67 -4.81
CA GLU A 23 -13.70 19.76 -5.62
C GLU A 23 -13.10 18.63 -4.75
N GLY A 24 -12.60 18.97 -3.58
CA GLY A 24 -12.08 17.99 -2.61
C GLY A 24 -13.17 17.04 -2.09
N ARG A 25 -14.39 17.55 -1.85
CA ARG A 25 -15.55 16.72 -1.48
C ARG A 25 -15.96 15.77 -2.58
N LEU A 26 -15.98 16.25 -3.84
CA LEU A 26 -16.28 15.42 -5.01
C LEU A 26 -15.25 14.31 -5.19
N LEU A 27 -13.96 14.57 -5.01
CA LEU A 27 -12.93 13.54 -5.08
C LEU A 27 -13.13 12.48 -3.99
N LEU A 28 -13.38 12.88 -2.73
CA LEU A 28 -13.60 11.91 -1.64
C LEU A 28 -14.87 11.06 -1.84
N SER A 29 -15.93 11.62 -2.46
CA SER A 29 -17.21 10.93 -2.62
C SER A 29 -17.12 9.65 -3.47
N VAL A 30 -16.16 9.57 -4.38
CA VAL A 30 -15.98 8.41 -5.28
C VAL A 30 -14.98 7.39 -4.76
N VAL A 31 -14.15 7.74 -3.75
CA VAL A 31 -13.07 6.89 -3.26
C VAL A 31 -13.59 5.55 -2.76
N ALA A 32 -14.55 5.55 -1.82
CA ALA A 32 -15.08 4.30 -1.25
C ALA A 32 -15.69 3.42 -2.33
N PHE A 33 -16.44 3.99 -3.27
CA PHE A 33 -17.05 3.25 -4.37
C PHE A 33 -16.00 2.61 -5.29
N GLN A 34 -14.97 3.36 -5.67
CA GLN A 34 -13.87 2.84 -6.49
C GLN A 34 -13.15 1.68 -5.78
N PHE A 35 -12.87 1.84 -4.49
CA PHE A 35 -12.17 0.80 -3.74
C PHE A 35 -13.05 -0.39 -3.32
N ILE A 36 -14.40 -0.28 -3.38
CA ILE A 36 -15.29 -1.47 -3.35
C ILE A 36 -15.00 -2.34 -4.58
N GLY A 37 -14.84 -1.75 -5.77
CA GLY A 37 -14.44 -2.48 -6.97
C GLY A 37 -13.11 -3.21 -6.77
N THR A 38 -12.09 -2.52 -6.31
CA THR A 38 -10.79 -3.13 -6.01
C THR A 38 -10.90 -4.25 -4.97
N GLY A 39 -11.67 -4.05 -3.91
CA GLY A 39 -11.92 -5.07 -2.89
C GLY A 39 -12.61 -6.33 -3.41
N LEU A 40 -13.47 -6.20 -4.44
CA LEU A 40 -14.12 -7.36 -5.07
C LEU A 40 -13.10 -8.36 -5.62
N VAL A 41 -12.00 -7.91 -6.22
CA VAL A 41 -11.06 -8.77 -6.94
C VAL A 41 -9.72 -8.98 -6.23
N LEU A 42 -9.26 -8.01 -5.44
CA LEU A 42 -7.94 -8.03 -4.82
C LEU A 42 -7.61 -9.33 -4.06
N PRO A 43 -8.49 -9.86 -3.17
CA PRO A 43 -8.23 -11.11 -2.47
C PRO A 43 -8.25 -12.35 -3.37
N PHE A 44 -8.80 -12.23 -4.57
CA PHE A 44 -9.11 -13.34 -5.45
C PHE A 44 -8.26 -13.39 -6.72
N TRP A 45 -7.28 -12.50 -6.89
CA TRP A 45 -6.40 -12.54 -8.07
C TRP A 45 -5.71 -13.88 -8.24
N VAL A 46 -5.15 -14.43 -7.17
CA VAL A 46 -4.49 -15.74 -7.19
C VAL A 46 -5.51 -16.84 -7.51
N VAL A 47 -6.67 -16.82 -6.85
CA VAL A 47 -7.77 -17.79 -7.08
C VAL A 47 -8.22 -17.74 -8.54
N TYR A 48 -8.44 -16.54 -9.07
CA TYR A 48 -8.87 -16.38 -10.46
C TYR A 48 -7.84 -16.92 -11.45
N LEU A 49 -6.58 -16.54 -11.31
CA LEU A 49 -5.54 -16.94 -12.24
C LEU A 49 -5.22 -18.44 -12.13
N HIS A 50 -5.18 -18.98 -10.90
CA HIS A 50 -4.85 -20.37 -10.67
C HIS A 50 -6.06 -21.32 -10.88
N GLU A 51 -7.14 -21.12 -10.11
CA GLU A 51 -8.25 -22.07 -10.08
C GLU A 51 -9.23 -21.90 -11.24
N ILE A 52 -9.45 -20.67 -11.74
CA ILE A 52 -10.40 -20.41 -12.83
C ILE A 52 -9.71 -20.48 -14.20
N ARG A 53 -8.47 -19.94 -14.32
CA ARG A 53 -7.72 -19.90 -15.59
C ARG A 53 -6.75 -21.05 -15.74
N GLY A 54 -6.50 -21.83 -14.70
CA GLY A 54 -5.65 -23.02 -14.72
C GLY A 54 -4.16 -22.73 -14.84
N PHE A 55 -3.72 -21.51 -14.51
CA PHE A 55 -2.28 -21.19 -14.55
C PHE A 55 -1.59 -21.79 -13.33
N SER A 56 -0.37 -22.28 -13.47
CA SER A 56 0.44 -22.76 -12.35
C SER A 56 0.75 -21.61 -11.36
N LEU A 57 0.93 -21.91 -10.07
CA LEU A 57 1.18 -20.89 -9.06
C LEU A 57 2.47 -20.12 -9.28
N ASP A 58 3.50 -20.73 -9.89
CA ASP A 58 4.72 -20.05 -10.29
C ASP A 58 4.44 -19.00 -11.38
N THR A 59 3.63 -19.33 -12.38
CA THR A 59 3.17 -18.40 -13.42
C THR A 59 2.34 -17.27 -12.83
N VAL A 60 1.44 -17.58 -11.89
CA VAL A 60 0.66 -16.57 -11.15
C VAL A 60 1.57 -15.64 -10.36
N GLY A 61 2.59 -16.18 -9.70
CA GLY A 61 3.61 -15.38 -9.00
C GLY A 61 4.34 -14.40 -9.92
N LEU A 62 4.73 -14.87 -11.14
CA LEU A 62 5.35 -14.03 -12.16
C LEU A 62 4.40 -12.93 -12.67
N LEU A 63 3.13 -13.25 -12.86
CA LEU A 63 2.10 -12.29 -13.27
C LEU A 63 1.87 -11.21 -12.19
N MET A 64 1.87 -11.59 -10.90
CA MET A 64 1.80 -10.63 -9.79
C MET A 64 3.06 -9.76 -9.71
N ALA A 65 4.23 -10.33 -9.99
CA ALA A 65 5.47 -9.57 -10.11
C ALA A 65 5.43 -8.56 -11.25
N LEU A 66 4.86 -8.94 -12.40
CA LEU A 66 4.69 -8.06 -13.56
C LEU A 66 3.78 -6.86 -13.23
N LEU A 67 2.69 -7.08 -12.50
CA LEU A 67 1.82 -6.01 -12.02
C LEU A 67 2.62 -4.98 -11.20
N SER A 68 3.41 -5.44 -10.24
CA SER A 68 4.23 -4.57 -9.38
C SER A 68 5.34 -3.89 -10.17
N LEU A 69 6.00 -4.62 -11.07
CA LEU A 69 7.07 -4.11 -11.93
C LEU A 69 6.55 -3.02 -12.88
N ALA A 70 5.40 -3.22 -13.50
CA ALA A 70 4.79 -2.24 -14.39
C ALA A 70 4.49 -0.93 -13.65
N GLY A 71 3.96 -1.01 -12.41
CA GLY A 71 3.76 0.15 -11.56
C GLY A 71 5.06 0.88 -11.22
N PHE A 72 6.09 0.12 -10.86
CA PHE A 72 7.40 0.68 -10.55
C PHE A 72 8.06 1.38 -11.76
N LEU A 73 8.01 0.77 -12.93
CA LEU A 73 8.57 1.35 -14.16
C LEU A 73 7.89 2.66 -14.56
N VAL A 74 6.60 2.80 -14.28
CA VAL A 74 5.83 4.02 -14.58
C VAL A 74 6.01 5.10 -13.52
N LEU A 75 6.36 4.75 -12.30
CA LEU A 75 6.46 5.72 -11.18
C LEU A 75 7.44 6.86 -11.48
N GLY A 76 8.64 6.56 -11.98
CA GLY A 76 9.66 7.56 -12.32
C GLY A 76 9.24 8.47 -13.48
N PRO A 77 8.97 7.92 -14.67
CA PRO A 77 8.45 8.69 -15.80
C PRO A 77 7.12 9.39 -15.53
N GLY A 78 6.28 8.82 -14.65
CA GLY A 78 4.98 9.35 -14.26
C GLY A 78 5.06 10.77 -13.68
N GLY A 79 6.07 11.07 -12.89
CA GLY A 79 6.32 12.44 -12.40
C GLY A 79 6.50 13.43 -13.54
N VAL A 80 7.35 13.11 -14.52
CA VAL A 80 7.59 13.95 -15.70
C VAL A 80 6.32 14.12 -16.55
N VAL A 81 5.53 13.04 -16.66
CA VAL A 81 4.24 13.09 -17.37
C VAL A 81 3.28 14.04 -16.64
N ILE A 82 3.18 13.95 -15.32
CA ILE A 82 2.33 14.83 -14.50
C ILE A 82 2.73 16.29 -14.68
N ASP A 83 4.02 16.59 -14.66
CA ASP A 83 4.53 17.96 -14.83
C ASP A 83 4.21 18.52 -16.23
N ARG A 84 4.31 17.69 -17.27
CA ARG A 84 4.09 18.11 -18.67
C ARG A 84 2.62 18.26 -19.05
N ILE A 85 1.79 17.27 -18.70
CA ILE A 85 0.38 17.22 -19.15
C ILE A 85 -0.61 17.65 -18.06
N GLY A 86 -0.16 17.79 -16.82
CA GLY A 86 -0.96 18.11 -15.64
C GLY A 86 -1.53 16.89 -14.92
N ALA A 87 -1.69 17.02 -13.60
CA ALA A 87 -2.14 15.94 -12.72
C ALA A 87 -3.49 15.32 -13.12
N ARG A 88 -4.45 16.15 -13.59
CA ARG A 88 -5.77 15.69 -14.03
C ARG A 88 -5.69 14.75 -15.23
N LYS A 89 -4.93 15.11 -16.27
CA LYS A 89 -4.79 14.26 -17.47
C LYS A 89 -4.05 12.98 -17.15
N ALA A 90 -3.04 13.02 -16.28
CA ALA A 90 -2.34 11.85 -15.79
C ALA A 90 -3.28 10.91 -15.01
N MET A 91 -4.16 11.46 -14.14
CA MET A 91 -5.17 10.68 -13.43
C MET A 91 -6.17 10.05 -14.39
N ILE A 92 -6.66 10.79 -15.42
CA ILE A 92 -7.54 10.22 -16.45
C ILE A 92 -6.85 9.07 -17.17
N ALA A 93 -5.59 9.23 -17.57
CA ALA A 93 -4.82 8.17 -18.23
C ALA A 93 -4.67 6.93 -17.32
N SER A 94 -4.40 7.12 -16.02
CA SER A 94 -4.31 6.01 -15.07
C SER A 94 -5.64 5.28 -14.89
N LEU A 95 -6.75 6.00 -14.76
CA LEU A 95 -8.08 5.40 -14.64
C LEU A 95 -8.51 4.64 -15.90
N LEU A 96 -8.17 5.17 -17.08
CA LEU A 96 -8.41 4.47 -18.36
C LEU A 96 -7.55 3.20 -18.48
N ALA A 97 -6.29 3.25 -18.05
CA ALA A 97 -5.42 2.08 -18.01
C ALA A 97 -5.96 1.02 -17.04
N ALA A 98 -6.42 1.42 -15.84
CA ALA A 98 -7.07 0.51 -14.88
C ALA A 98 -8.35 -0.11 -15.46
N PHE A 99 -9.25 0.72 -16.01
CA PHE A 99 -10.48 0.27 -16.64
C PHE A 99 -10.20 -0.77 -17.74
N THR A 100 -9.32 -0.43 -18.68
CA THR A 100 -8.96 -1.32 -19.81
C THR A 100 -8.27 -2.59 -19.31
N GLY A 101 -7.37 -2.48 -18.33
CA GLY A 101 -6.68 -3.62 -17.74
C GLY A 101 -7.65 -4.60 -17.08
N GLN A 102 -8.61 -4.11 -16.28
CA GLN A 102 -9.63 -4.96 -15.64
C GLN A 102 -10.60 -5.55 -16.65
N LEU A 103 -10.95 -4.80 -17.71
CA LEU A 103 -11.75 -5.33 -18.80
C LEU A 103 -11.04 -6.50 -19.53
N ILE A 104 -9.75 -6.36 -19.80
CA ILE A 104 -8.93 -7.45 -20.36
C ILE A 104 -8.89 -8.63 -19.40
N MET A 105 -8.69 -8.40 -18.10
CA MET A 105 -8.66 -9.47 -17.08
C MET A 105 -9.96 -10.24 -17.02
N ALA A 106 -11.12 -9.60 -17.16
CA ALA A 106 -12.42 -10.28 -17.16
C ALA A 106 -12.49 -11.40 -18.23
N PHE A 107 -11.83 -11.22 -19.38
CA PHE A 107 -11.86 -12.15 -20.49
C PHE A 107 -10.51 -12.84 -20.77
N ALA A 108 -9.49 -12.64 -19.95
CA ALA A 108 -8.19 -13.26 -20.11
C ALA A 108 -8.28 -14.78 -19.96
N THR A 109 -7.92 -15.52 -21.01
CA THR A 109 -7.88 -16.99 -21.03
C THR A 109 -6.48 -17.54 -21.22
N THR A 110 -5.51 -16.68 -21.56
CA THR A 110 -4.11 -17.05 -21.79
C THR A 110 -3.17 -16.16 -20.98
N VAL A 111 -2.00 -16.69 -20.67
CA VAL A 111 -0.98 -15.96 -19.89
C VAL A 111 -0.59 -14.62 -20.53
N PRO A 112 -0.34 -14.51 -21.86
CA PRO A 112 -0.02 -13.23 -22.48
C PRO A 112 -1.12 -12.17 -22.33
N VAL A 113 -2.40 -12.58 -22.47
CA VAL A 113 -3.53 -11.65 -22.30
C VAL A 113 -3.66 -11.18 -20.86
N ALA A 114 -3.52 -12.10 -19.89
CA ALA A 114 -3.49 -11.74 -18.47
C ALA A 114 -2.31 -10.81 -18.16
N ALA A 115 -1.14 -11.06 -18.73
CA ALA A 115 0.04 -10.22 -18.57
C ALA A 115 -0.20 -8.77 -19.06
N VAL A 116 -0.85 -8.58 -20.21
CA VAL A 116 -1.21 -7.25 -20.72
C VAL A 116 -2.19 -6.56 -19.76
N GLY A 117 -3.23 -7.27 -19.31
CA GLY A 117 -4.21 -6.73 -18.37
C GLY A 117 -3.55 -6.27 -17.07
N LEU A 118 -2.73 -7.13 -16.46
CA LEU A 118 -2.02 -6.83 -15.21
C LEU A 118 -0.95 -5.73 -15.37
N ALA A 119 -0.26 -5.68 -16.52
CA ALA A 119 0.68 -4.60 -16.81
C ALA A 119 -0.03 -3.22 -16.89
N LEU A 120 -1.21 -3.16 -17.48
CA LEU A 120 -2.03 -1.93 -17.53
C LEU A 120 -2.52 -1.53 -16.12
N VAL A 121 -3.00 -2.50 -15.34
CA VAL A 121 -3.42 -2.24 -13.94
C VAL A 121 -2.24 -1.77 -13.10
N GLY A 122 -1.10 -2.43 -13.19
CA GLY A 122 0.13 -2.03 -12.50
C GLY A 122 0.59 -0.63 -12.89
N SER A 123 0.63 -0.34 -14.19
CA SER A 123 0.97 0.99 -14.72
C SER A 123 0.03 2.08 -14.19
N SER A 124 -1.25 1.74 -14.09
CA SER A 124 -2.26 2.62 -13.48
C SER A 124 -1.90 2.96 -12.03
N PHE A 125 -1.56 1.98 -11.19
CA PHE A 125 -1.18 2.22 -9.79
C PHE A 125 0.07 3.11 -9.67
N GLY A 126 1.07 2.88 -10.52
CA GLY A 126 2.28 3.69 -10.56
C GLY A 126 2.04 5.16 -10.88
N LEU A 127 1.04 5.48 -11.71
CA LEU A 127 0.70 6.83 -12.11
C LEU A 127 -0.36 7.48 -11.21
N ALA A 128 -1.34 6.70 -10.72
CA ALA A 128 -2.50 7.21 -9.97
C ALA A 128 -2.10 7.91 -8.67
N TRP A 129 -1.19 7.30 -7.91
CA TRP A 129 -0.81 7.84 -6.60
C TRP A 129 -0.16 9.22 -6.68
N PRO A 130 0.92 9.44 -7.46
CA PRO A 130 1.52 10.76 -7.59
C PRO A 130 0.58 11.78 -8.26
N ALA A 131 -0.24 11.37 -9.22
CA ALA A 131 -1.23 12.25 -9.84
C ALA A 131 -2.29 12.70 -8.83
N SER A 132 -2.80 11.80 -7.99
CA SER A 132 -3.74 12.11 -6.90
C SER A 132 -3.12 13.08 -5.90
N GLN A 133 -1.89 12.83 -5.46
CA GLN A 133 -1.16 13.72 -4.54
C GLN A 133 -1.03 15.13 -5.10
N SER A 134 -0.66 15.26 -6.37
CA SER A 134 -0.53 16.54 -7.07
C SER A 134 -1.89 17.27 -7.20
N MET A 135 -2.97 16.55 -7.54
CA MET A 135 -4.31 17.11 -7.58
C MET A 135 -4.77 17.61 -6.20
N VAL A 136 -4.59 16.80 -5.16
CA VAL A 136 -4.95 17.18 -3.79
C VAL A 136 -4.14 18.38 -3.33
N ALA A 137 -2.86 18.47 -3.69
CA ALA A 137 -2.02 19.61 -3.37
C ALA A 137 -2.53 20.92 -4.01
N THR A 138 -3.16 20.83 -5.18
CA THR A 138 -3.72 21.99 -5.89
C THR A 138 -5.08 22.42 -5.32
N ILE A 139 -5.91 21.45 -4.88
CA ILE A 139 -7.30 21.70 -4.48
C ILE A 139 -7.41 21.98 -2.97
N VAL A 140 -6.69 21.19 -2.16
CA VAL A 140 -6.89 21.16 -0.71
C VAL A 140 -5.87 22.06 -0.01
N PRO A 141 -6.31 23.04 0.79
CA PRO A 141 -5.42 23.88 1.58
C PRO A 141 -4.47 23.06 2.46
N SER A 142 -3.19 23.48 2.54
CA SER A 142 -2.14 22.76 3.27
C SER A 142 -2.53 22.44 4.71
N ARG A 143 -3.23 23.37 5.38
CA ARG A 143 -3.72 23.24 6.77
C ARG A 143 -4.60 22.00 7.01
N ILE A 144 -5.45 21.61 6.06
CA ILE A 144 -6.39 20.48 6.21
C ILE A 144 -5.98 19.25 5.40
N ARG A 145 -4.90 19.32 4.62
CA ARG A 145 -4.41 18.26 3.74
C ARG A 145 -4.10 16.94 4.48
N PRO A 146 -3.48 16.95 5.68
CA PRO A 146 -3.28 15.71 6.44
C PRO A 146 -4.60 15.02 6.81
N ARG A 147 -5.65 15.80 7.14
CA ARG A 147 -6.98 15.25 7.43
C ARG A 147 -7.66 14.69 6.19
N TYR A 148 -7.46 15.34 5.04
CA TYR A 148 -7.93 14.82 3.75
C TYR A 148 -7.34 13.45 3.45
N PHE A 149 -6.02 13.29 3.57
CA PHE A 149 -5.36 12.01 3.34
C PHE A 149 -5.79 10.94 4.34
N GLY A 150 -5.99 11.30 5.61
CA GLY A 150 -6.52 10.38 6.61
C GLY A 150 -7.94 9.89 6.27
N MET A 151 -8.82 10.81 5.82
CA MET A 151 -10.17 10.44 5.36
C MET A 151 -10.13 9.58 4.11
N ASN A 152 -9.29 9.95 3.12
CA ASN A 152 -9.08 9.17 1.89
C ASN A 152 -8.61 7.75 2.20
N PHE A 153 -7.66 7.58 3.12
CA PHE A 153 -7.18 6.28 3.56
C PHE A 153 -8.27 5.44 4.25
N ALA A 154 -9.08 6.08 5.10
CA ALA A 154 -10.22 5.40 5.75
C ALA A 154 -11.26 4.93 4.73
N LEU A 155 -11.62 5.78 3.75
CA LEU A 155 -12.57 5.45 2.68
C LEU A 155 -12.04 4.36 1.76
N LEU A 156 -10.74 4.38 1.44
CA LEU A 156 -10.05 3.34 0.68
C LEU A 156 -10.19 1.98 1.40
N ASN A 157 -9.79 1.92 2.66
CA ASN A 157 -9.85 0.68 3.45
C ASN A 157 -11.31 0.19 3.62
N LEU A 158 -12.24 1.09 3.91
CA LEU A 158 -13.66 0.76 3.99
C LEU A 158 -14.15 0.14 2.68
N GLY A 159 -13.79 0.75 1.53
CA GLY A 159 -14.14 0.23 0.21
C GLY A 159 -13.57 -1.17 -0.02
N VAL A 160 -12.27 -1.36 0.23
CA VAL A 160 -11.61 -2.67 0.08
C VAL A 160 -12.25 -3.73 0.99
N GLY A 161 -12.55 -3.40 2.24
CA GLY A 161 -13.18 -4.33 3.19
C GLY A 161 -14.58 -4.75 2.75
N VAL A 162 -15.43 -3.78 2.41
CA VAL A 162 -16.79 -4.05 1.90
C VAL A 162 -16.73 -4.85 0.60
N GLY A 163 -15.85 -4.46 -0.33
CA GLY A 163 -15.64 -5.18 -1.58
C GLY A 163 -15.17 -6.60 -1.37
N GLY A 164 -14.25 -6.84 -0.44
CA GLY A 164 -13.76 -8.18 -0.09
C GLY A 164 -14.85 -9.09 0.45
N ILE A 165 -15.76 -8.56 1.29
CA ILE A 165 -16.94 -9.31 1.78
C ILE A 165 -17.86 -9.67 0.61
N ILE A 166 -18.23 -8.69 -0.22
CA ILE A 166 -19.10 -8.92 -1.38
C ILE A 166 -18.44 -9.91 -2.33
N GLY A 167 -17.14 -9.74 -2.64
CA GLY A 167 -16.37 -10.66 -3.47
C GLY A 167 -16.38 -12.09 -2.91
N GLY A 168 -16.15 -12.25 -1.60
CA GLY A 168 -16.20 -13.56 -0.95
C GLY A 168 -17.56 -14.25 -1.00
N ILE A 169 -18.65 -13.48 -1.07
CA ILE A 169 -20.02 -14.02 -1.22
C ILE A 169 -20.31 -14.38 -2.68
N VAL A 170 -19.86 -13.56 -3.63
CA VAL A 170 -20.15 -13.70 -5.06
C VAL A 170 -19.22 -14.71 -5.74
N ALA A 171 -17.95 -14.80 -5.29
CA ALA A 171 -16.94 -15.65 -5.90
C ALA A 171 -17.31 -17.14 -5.77
N ASP A 172 -17.61 -17.78 -6.90
CA ASP A 172 -17.92 -19.20 -7.01
C ASP A 172 -16.95 -19.83 -8.02
N VAL A 173 -16.03 -20.66 -7.52
CA VAL A 173 -15.01 -21.33 -8.33
C VAL A 173 -15.63 -22.27 -9.38
N SER A 174 -16.83 -22.82 -9.10
CA SER A 174 -17.57 -23.66 -10.05
C SER A 174 -18.17 -22.86 -11.21
N ARG A 175 -18.23 -21.53 -11.09
CA ARG A 175 -18.87 -20.63 -12.05
C ARG A 175 -17.93 -19.49 -12.47
N PRO A 176 -17.06 -19.68 -13.49
CA PRO A 176 -16.12 -18.65 -13.93
C PRO A 176 -16.74 -17.28 -14.23
N VAL A 177 -18.03 -17.26 -14.61
CA VAL A 177 -18.78 -16.02 -14.89
C VAL A 177 -18.87 -15.09 -13.68
N THR A 178 -18.86 -15.63 -12.46
CA THR A 178 -18.88 -14.79 -11.24
C THR A 178 -17.63 -13.91 -11.14
N PHE A 179 -16.47 -14.46 -11.45
CA PHE A 179 -15.22 -13.70 -11.50
C PHE A 179 -15.21 -12.68 -12.65
N GLN A 180 -15.76 -13.04 -13.83
CA GLN A 180 -15.90 -12.07 -14.92
C GLN A 180 -16.75 -10.87 -14.50
N ILE A 181 -17.89 -11.12 -13.81
CA ILE A 181 -18.74 -10.05 -13.27
C ILE A 181 -17.99 -9.20 -12.25
N MET A 182 -17.18 -9.80 -11.36
CA MET A 182 -16.37 -9.07 -10.38
C MET A 182 -15.35 -8.14 -11.07
N TYR A 183 -14.62 -8.61 -12.09
CA TYR A 183 -13.68 -7.79 -12.85
C TYR A 183 -14.38 -6.68 -13.66
N LEU A 184 -15.56 -6.97 -14.24
CA LEU A 184 -16.36 -5.95 -14.92
C LEU A 184 -16.90 -4.90 -13.94
N ALA A 185 -17.32 -5.31 -12.75
CA ALA A 185 -17.75 -4.43 -11.68
C ALA A 185 -16.60 -3.53 -11.21
N GLU A 186 -15.39 -4.09 -11.04
CA GLU A 186 -14.21 -3.27 -10.76
C GLU A 186 -13.91 -2.29 -11.89
N ALA A 187 -13.90 -2.74 -13.15
CA ALA A 187 -13.70 -1.85 -14.30
C ALA A 187 -14.70 -0.68 -14.25
N THR A 188 -15.98 -0.96 -14.06
CA THR A 188 -17.01 0.09 -13.99
C THR A 188 -16.88 1.01 -12.78
N SER A 189 -16.25 0.57 -11.69
CA SER A 189 -16.02 1.39 -10.50
C SER A 189 -15.12 2.60 -10.74
N TYR A 190 -14.32 2.60 -11.80
CA TYR A 190 -13.49 3.75 -12.19
C TYR A 190 -14.28 4.84 -12.94
N LEU A 191 -15.46 4.52 -13.50
CA LEU A 191 -16.24 5.46 -14.32
C LEU A 191 -16.72 6.70 -13.56
N PRO A 192 -17.20 6.64 -12.30
CA PRO A 192 -17.58 7.84 -11.56
C PRO A 192 -16.44 8.83 -11.40
N ALA A 193 -15.22 8.36 -11.11
CA ALA A 193 -14.03 9.21 -11.02
C ALA A 193 -13.69 9.83 -12.40
N LEU A 194 -13.77 9.05 -13.48
CA LEU A 194 -13.58 9.56 -14.84
C LEU A 194 -14.62 10.65 -15.19
N ILE A 195 -15.90 10.42 -14.89
CA ILE A 195 -16.98 11.40 -15.12
C ILE A 195 -16.71 12.69 -14.35
N LEU A 196 -16.28 12.61 -13.09
CA LEU A 196 -15.92 13.78 -12.30
C LEU A 196 -14.75 14.56 -12.91
N LEU A 197 -13.71 13.87 -13.36
CA LEU A 197 -12.53 14.51 -13.95
C LEU A 197 -12.80 15.11 -15.33
N LEU A 198 -13.68 14.52 -16.12
CA LEU A 198 -14.05 15.01 -17.47
C LEU A 198 -15.10 16.13 -17.40
N GLY A 199 -15.94 16.14 -16.37
CA GLY A 199 -17.04 17.09 -16.17
C GLY A 199 -16.74 18.15 -15.10
N PRO A 200 -17.23 17.98 -13.85
CA PRO A 200 -17.14 19.01 -12.82
C PRO A 200 -15.73 19.48 -12.48
N LEU A 201 -14.73 18.60 -12.58
CA LEU A 201 -13.33 18.88 -12.24
C LEU A 201 -12.46 19.21 -13.47
N ARG A 202 -13.06 19.52 -14.62
CA ARG A 202 -12.32 19.81 -15.87
C ARG A 202 -11.34 21.00 -15.76
N HIS A 203 -11.59 21.91 -14.84
CA HIS A 203 -10.80 23.12 -14.62
C HIS A 203 -9.64 22.93 -13.63
N VAL A 204 -9.57 21.78 -12.94
CA VAL A 204 -8.58 21.50 -11.91
C VAL A 204 -7.37 20.80 -12.50
N GLY A 205 -6.17 21.07 -11.96
CA GLY A 205 -4.96 20.29 -12.24
C GLY A 205 -4.40 20.46 -13.66
N GLY A 206 -4.51 21.65 -14.24
CA GLY A 206 -3.78 22.04 -15.45
C GLY A 206 -2.27 21.92 -15.27
N PRO A 207 -1.46 22.02 -16.36
CA PRO A 207 -0.01 22.00 -16.25
C PRO A 207 0.42 23.09 -15.26
N HIS A 208 1.09 22.71 -14.19
CA HIS A 208 1.73 23.68 -13.33
C HIS A 208 2.84 24.35 -14.15
N ARG A 209 2.69 25.63 -14.44
CA ARG A 209 3.84 26.50 -14.60
C ARG A 209 4.44 26.61 -13.19
N SER A 210 5.26 25.66 -12.83
CA SER A 210 6.18 25.83 -11.70
C SER A 210 7.00 27.06 -12.08
N GLU A 211 6.80 28.16 -11.37
CA GLU A 211 7.88 29.15 -11.32
C GLU A 211 9.12 28.37 -10.90
N PRO A 212 10.23 28.50 -11.62
CA PRO A 212 11.44 27.79 -11.24
C PRO A 212 11.75 28.24 -9.81
N HIS A 213 11.67 27.32 -8.85
CA HIS A 213 12.33 27.51 -7.57
C HIS A 213 13.83 27.41 -7.86
N GLU A 214 14.38 28.52 -8.38
CA GLU A 214 15.79 28.64 -8.83
C GLU A 214 16.80 28.30 -7.73
N HIS A 215 16.37 28.23 -6.48
CA HIS A 215 17.27 27.95 -5.35
C HIS A 215 17.26 26.51 -4.87
N ALA A 216 16.25 25.66 -5.25
CA ALA A 216 16.21 24.27 -4.82
C ALA A 216 16.88 23.30 -5.81
N THR A 217 17.18 23.73 -7.04
CA THR A 217 17.67 22.85 -8.11
C THR A 217 19.18 22.78 -8.22
N ALA A 218 19.94 23.81 -7.79
CA ALA A 218 21.38 23.84 -7.93
C ALA A 218 22.11 22.90 -6.95
N ASP A 219 21.73 22.90 -5.67
CA ASP A 219 22.35 22.02 -4.65
C ASP A 219 21.87 20.56 -4.75
N ALA A 220 20.62 20.34 -5.23
CA ALA A 220 20.11 19.00 -5.46
C ALA A 220 20.71 18.33 -6.71
N ALA A 221 21.10 19.07 -7.74
CA ALA A 221 21.61 18.51 -9.00
C ALA A 221 22.90 17.69 -8.85
N GLY A 222 23.71 17.93 -7.79
CA GLY A 222 25.01 17.29 -7.59
C GLY A 222 25.01 15.94 -6.87
N VAL A 223 23.93 15.54 -6.16
CA VAL A 223 23.95 14.33 -5.33
C VAL A 223 23.32 13.15 -6.06
N SER A 224 24.13 12.19 -6.49
CA SER A 224 23.64 10.96 -7.14
C SER A 224 22.87 10.06 -6.18
N TYR A 225 21.84 9.35 -6.69
CA TYR A 225 21.15 8.28 -5.95
C TYR A 225 22.10 7.22 -5.40
N LEU A 226 23.13 6.85 -6.16
CA LEU A 226 24.16 5.90 -5.73
C LEU A 226 25.00 6.43 -4.57
N ALA A 227 25.29 7.74 -4.55
CA ALA A 227 25.99 8.37 -3.44
C ALA A 227 25.15 8.39 -2.16
N LEU A 228 23.82 8.56 -2.29
CA LEU A 228 22.90 8.47 -1.16
C LEU A 228 22.78 7.03 -0.63
N LEU A 229 22.68 6.03 -1.51
CA LEU A 229 22.66 4.62 -1.13
C LEU A 229 23.94 4.16 -0.41
N ARG A 230 25.08 4.81 -0.66
CA ARG A 230 26.33 4.54 0.07
C ARG A 230 26.32 5.08 1.50
N ARG A 231 25.37 5.94 1.87
CA ARG A 231 25.20 6.39 3.26
C ARG A 231 24.61 5.26 4.10
N PRO A 232 25.28 4.81 5.18
CA PRO A 232 24.86 3.62 5.94
C PRO A 232 23.41 3.73 6.45
N ALA A 233 22.98 4.90 6.94
CA ALA A 233 21.62 5.12 7.41
C ALA A 233 20.56 5.00 6.30
N VAL A 234 20.87 5.45 5.08
CA VAL A 234 19.95 5.32 3.93
C VAL A 234 19.87 3.87 3.48
N LEU A 235 21.02 3.21 3.36
CA LEU A 235 21.09 1.80 2.96
C LEU A 235 20.33 0.91 3.96
N SER A 236 20.57 1.11 5.27
CA SER A 236 19.90 0.30 6.31
C SER A 236 18.39 0.50 6.32
N LEU A 237 17.89 1.73 6.13
CA LEU A 237 16.45 2.00 6.00
C LEU A 237 15.85 1.41 4.72
N THR A 238 16.60 1.43 3.61
CA THR A 238 16.16 0.83 2.35
C THR A 238 16.07 -0.70 2.47
N LEU A 239 17.08 -1.33 3.09
CA LEU A 239 17.06 -2.77 3.39
C LEU A 239 15.95 -3.14 4.35
N LEU A 240 15.68 -2.31 5.37
CA LEU A 240 14.55 -2.49 6.27
C LEU A 240 13.22 -2.41 5.51
N SER A 241 13.07 -1.41 4.62
CA SER A 241 11.87 -1.25 3.79
C SER A 241 11.67 -2.45 2.87
N PHE A 242 12.75 -2.94 2.23
CA PHE A 242 12.71 -4.15 1.41
C PHE A 242 12.32 -5.37 2.23
N ALA A 243 13.02 -5.64 3.34
CA ALA A 243 12.78 -6.82 4.16
C ALA A 243 11.35 -6.84 4.74
N ALA A 244 10.88 -5.70 5.27
CA ALA A 244 9.51 -5.58 5.78
C ALA A 244 8.46 -5.78 4.68
N ALA A 245 8.65 -5.18 3.50
CA ALA A 245 7.74 -5.36 2.39
C ALA A 245 7.75 -6.79 1.84
N PHE A 246 8.92 -7.45 1.81
CA PHE A 246 9.07 -8.82 1.31
C PHE A 246 8.36 -9.84 2.20
N VAL A 247 8.54 -9.75 3.54
CA VAL A 247 7.86 -10.67 4.47
C VAL A 247 6.43 -10.25 4.81
N GLY A 248 6.04 -9.04 4.46
CA GLY A 248 4.73 -8.46 4.74
C GLY A 248 3.84 -8.37 3.51
N TYR A 249 3.74 -7.18 2.91
CA TYR A 249 2.75 -6.88 1.87
C TYR A 249 2.81 -7.79 0.64
N ALA A 250 4.02 -8.15 0.18
CA ALA A 250 4.18 -9.02 -0.97
C ALA A 250 3.56 -10.41 -0.71
N GLN A 251 3.64 -10.88 0.53
CA GLN A 251 3.10 -12.18 0.92
C GLN A 251 1.61 -12.11 1.30
N LEU A 252 1.15 -11.02 1.90
CA LEU A 252 -0.27 -10.83 2.19
C LEU A 252 -1.12 -10.87 0.90
N ASN A 253 -0.62 -10.24 -0.17
CA ASN A 253 -1.38 -10.10 -1.41
C ASN A 253 -1.26 -11.30 -2.37
N ALA A 254 -0.22 -12.11 -2.26
CA ALA A 254 0.00 -13.26 -3.14
C ALA A 254 0.19 -14.58 -2.39
N GLY A 255 1.15 -14.66 -1.47
CA GLY A 255 1.49 -15.89 -0.79
C GLY A 255 0.41 -16.38 0.17
N MET A 256 -0.19 -15.49 0.98
CA MET A 256 -1.25 -15.87 1.93
C MET A 256 -2.50 -16.42 1.22
N PRO A 257 -3.07 -15.79 0.16
CA PRO A 257 -4.18 -16.38 -0.58
C PRO A 257 -3.81 -17.72 -1.22
N ALA A 258 -2.62 -17.84 -1.81
CA ALA A 258 -2.14 -19.09 -2.42
C ALA A 258 -2.05 -20.22 -1.36
N TYR A 259 -1.42 -19.94 -0.21
CA TYR A 259 -1.28 -20.91 0.87
C TYR A 259 -2.63 -21.29 1.50
N ALA A 260 -3.49 -20.31 1.76
CA ALA A 260 -4.82 -20.54 2.34
C ALA A 260 -5.68 -21.44 1.44
N ARG A 261 -5.57 -21.29 0.10
CA ARG A 261 -6.32 -22.11 -0.84
C ARG A 261 -5.67 -23.47 -1.11
N ALA A 262 -4.38 -23.50 -1.41
CA ALA A 262 -3.70 -24.71 -1.86
C ALA A 262 -3.30 -25.65 -0.70
N VAL A 263 -3.03 -25.11 0.50
CA VAL A 263 -2.51 -25.90 1.63
C VAL A 263 -3.54 -26.02 2.76
N SER A 264 -4.22 -24.93 3.10
CA SER A 264 -5.23 -24.93 4.19
C SER A 264 -6.64 -25.22 3.71
N GLU A 265 -6.87 -25.33 2.40
CA GLU A 265 -8.16 -25.65 1.73
C GLU A 265 -9.31 -24.73 2.18
N VAL A 266 -8.99 -23.45 2.46
CA VAL A 266 -9.96 -22.47 2.92
C VAL A 266 -10.83 -22.00 1.75
N SER A 267 -12.14 -21.85 1.95
CA SER A 267 -13.05 -21.39 0.91
C SER A 267 -12.80 -19.94 0.48
N THR A 268 -13.22 -19.58 -0.74
CA THR A 268 -13.13 -18.18 -1.24
C THR A 268 -13.90 -17.21 -0.35
N ARG A 269 -15.05 -17.64 0.19
CA ARG A 269 -15.85 -16.87 1.15
C ARG A 269 -15.05 -16.56 2.42
N ALA A 270 -14.39 -17.57 2.99
CA ALA A 270 -13.56 -17.37 4.19
C ALA A 270 -12.34 -16.50 3.92
N LEU A 271 -11.74 -16.60 2.72
CA LEU A 271 -10.66 -15.70 2.29
C LEU A 271 -11.14 -14.23 2.22
N GLY A 272 -12.32 -13.98 1.66
CA GLY A 272 -12.94 -12.65 1.65
C GLY A 272 -13.18 -12.10 3.07
N TRP A 273 -13.68 -12.93 3.99
CA TRP A 273 -13.83 -12.55 5.40
C TRP A 273 -12.50 -12.29 6.09
N ALA A 274 -11.42 -12.99 5.74
CA ALA A 274 -10.09 -12.74 6.28
C ALA A 274 -9.58 -11.34 5.89
N PHE A 275 -9.73 -10.93 4.62
CA PHE A 275 -9.39 -9.58 4.18
C PHE A 275 -10.29 -8.50 4.80
N ALA A 276 -11.57 -8.79 4.98
CA ALA A 276 -12.49 -7.89 5.67
C ALA A 276 -12.10 -7.71 7.15
N ALA A 277 -11.69 -8.79 7.83
CA ALA A 277 -11.19 -8.74 9.20
C ALA A 277 -9.89 -7.90 9.30
N ASN A 278 -8.95 -8.08 8.36
CA ASN A 278 -7.76 -7.24 8.24
C ASN A 278 -8.15 -5.75 8.17
N THR A 279 -9.01 -5.38 7.24
CA THR A 279 -9.49 -4.00 7.07
C THR A 279 -10.18 -3.46 8.32
N LEU A 280 -11.04 -4.26 8.96
CA LEU A 280 -11.76 -3.86 10.18
C LEU A 280 -10.77 -3.53 11.30
N VAL A 281 -9.76 -4.36 11.50
CA VAL A 281 -8.70 -4.11 12.49
C VAL A 281 -7.98 -2.79 12.21
N ILE A 282 -7.60 -2.52 10.95
CA ILE A 282 -6.96 -1.25 10.58
C ILE A 282 -7.88 -0.07 10.93
N VAL A 283 -9.12 -0.10 10.47
CA VAL A 283 -10.07 1.02 10.67
C VAL A 283 -10.32 1.29 12.14
N LEU A 284 -10.50 0.26 12.96
CA LEU A 284 -10.82 0.40 14.37
C LEU A 284 -9.60 0.79 15.22
N LEU A 285 -8.42 0.24 14.92
CA LEU A 285 -7.28 0.33 15.80
C LEU A 285 -6.21 1.34 15.37
N GLN A 286 -6.22 1.83 14.11
CA GLN A 286 -5.21 2.76 13.60
C GLN A 286 -5.01 3.99 14.50
N LEU A 287 -6.09 4.63 14.92
CA LEU A 287 -6.01 5.82 15.77
C LEU A 287 -5.53 5.50 17.21
N LEU A 288 -5.93 4.35 17.73
CA LEU A 288 -5.50 3.88 19.05
C LEU A 288 -4.01 3.57 19.04
N VAL A 289 -3.55 2.86 18.02
CA VAL A 289 -2.14 2.49 17.81
C VAL A 289 -1.29 3.76 17.69
N LEU A 290 -1.69 4.73 16.86
CA LEU A 290 -0.97 5.99 16.69
C LEU A 290 -0.75 6.71 18.02
N ARG A 291 -1.77 6.78 18.88
CA ARG A 291 -1.65 7.39 20.21
C ARG A 291 -0.64 6.68 21.12
N HIS A 292 -0.58 5.35 21.05
CA HIS A 292 0.34 4.55 21.87
C HIS A 292 1.78 4.57 21.38
N MET A 293 1.99 4.95 20.12
CA MET A 293 3.33 5.02 19.51
C MET A 293 4.03 6.37 19.77
N GLU A 294 3.29 7.42 20.09
CA GLU A 294 3.85 8.74 20.36
C GLU A 294 4.89 8.66 21.50
N GLY A 295 6.10 9.20 21.25
CA GLY A 295 7.22 9.20 22.20
C GLY A 295 7.99 7.87 22.32
N ARG A 296 7.66 6.84 21.55
CA ARG A 296 8.42 5.58 21.52
C ARG A 296 9.46 5.57 20.40
N ARG A 297 10.57 4.85 20.63
CA ARG A 297 11.58 4.62 19.58
C ARG A 297 10.97 3.90 18.40
N ARG A 298 11.01 4.50 17.22
CA ARG A 298 10.44 3.96 15.99
C ARG A 298 11.02 2.60 15.62
N THR A 299 12.30 2.37 15.86
CA THR A 299 12.95 1.07 15.65
C THR A 299 12.33 -0.02 16.52
N ARG A 300 11.96 0.28 17.77
CA ARG A 300 11.26 -0.67 18.65
C ARG A 300 9.82 -0.94 18.23
N VAL A 301 9.17 0.05 17.62
CA VAL A 301 7.85 -0.13 17.00
C VAL A 301 7.93 -1.08 15.81
N VAL A 302 8.98 -0.98 14.98
CA VAL A 302 9.22 -1.94 13.88
C VAL A 302 9.47 -3.35 14.42
N VAL A 303 10.17 -3.50 15.55
CA VAL A 303 10.32 -4.81 16.20
C VAL A 303 8.96 -5.38 16.64
N ALA A 304 8.11 -4.57 17.26
CA ALA A 304 6.76 -5.00 17.66
C ALA A 304 5.92 -5.43 16.44
N MET A 305 5.97 -4.66 15.35
CA MET A 305 5.35 -5.01 14.07
C MET A 305 5.86 -6.37 13.57
N ALA A 306 7.18 -6.57 13.54
CA ALA A 306 7.79 -7.80 13.07
C ALA A 306 7.34 -9.02 13.88
N LEU A 307 7.26 -8.88 15.21
CA LEU A 307 6.76 -9.95 16.09
C LEU A 307 5.27 -10.25 15.82
N MET A 308 4.44 -9.25 15.58
CA MET A 308 3.04 -9.47 15.17
C MET A 308 2.95 -10.22 13.85
N TRP A 309 3.79 -9.90 12.87
CA TRP A 309 3.83 -10.64 11.61
C TRP A 309 4.36 -12.07 11.76
N ALA A 310 5.31 -12.32 12.68
CA ALA A 310 5.71 -13.69 13.01
C ALA A 310 4.51 -14.50 13.53
N VAL A 311 3.74 -13.93 14.48
CA VAL A 311 2.52 -14.59 15.01
C VAL A 311 1.51 -14.81 13.88
N SER A 312 1.33 -13.83 13.00
CA SER A 312 0.44 -13.94 11.83
C SER A 312 0.81 -15.14 10.96
N TRP A 313 2.08 -15.28 10.57
CA TRP A 313 2.53 -16.39 9.73
C TRP A 313 2.48 -17.75 10.45
N LEU A 314 2.66 -17.79 11.77
CA LEU A 314 2.46 -19.01 12.58
C LEU A 314 0.98 -19.40 12.62
N LEU A 315 0.05 -18.47 12.72
CA LEU A 315 -1.39 -18.73 12.63
C LEU A 315 -1.78 -19.30 11.26
N LEU A 316 -1.19 -18.76 10.19
CA LEU A 316 -1.38 -19.30 8.85
C LEU A 316 -0.80 -20.72 8.74
N SER A 317 0.39 -20.96 9.27
CA SER A 317 0.97 -22.31 9.32
C SER A 317 0.07 -23.29 10.07
N ALA A 318 -0.47 -22.88 11.22
CA ALA A 318 -1.36 -23.73 12.03
C ALA A 318 -2.65 -24.11 11.27
N SER A 319 -3.13 -23.27 10.35
CA SER A 319 -4.34 -23.59 9.56
C SER A 319 -4.16 -24.82 8.66
N SER A 320 -2.92 -25.14 8.24
CA SER A 320 -2.62 -26.33 7.45
C SER A 320 -2.70 -27.65 8.23
N LEU A 321 -2.76 -27.61 9.56
CA LEU A 321 -2.92 -28.79 10.39
C LEU A 321 -4.37 -29.33 10.41
N ILE A 322 -5.31 -28.49 10.01
CA ILE A 322 -6.77 -28.78 10.01
C ILE A 322 -7.42 -28.31 8.71
N PRO A 323 -6.90 -28.71 7.52
CA PRO A 323 -7.36 -28.19 6.24
C PRO A 323 -8.86 -28.42 6.00
N GLY A 324 -9.51 -27.53 5.26
CA GLY A 324 -10.92 -27.63 4.90
C GLY A 324 -11.91 -27.36 6.04
N THR A 325 -11.44 -27.12 7.27
CA THR A 325 -12.30 -26.92 8.44
C THR A 325 -12.65 -25.44 8.68
N LEU A 326 -13.70 -25.21 9.50
CA LEU A 326 -13.99 -23.88 10.02
C LEU A 326 -12.82 -23.33 10.84
N GLY A 327 -12.11 -24.22 11.59
CA GLY A 327 -10.92 -23.86 12.36
C GLY A 327 -9.81 -23.28 11.47
N ALA A 328 -9.54 -23.90 10.30
CA ALA A 328 -8.59 -23.37 9.33
C ALA A 328 -9.00 -21.97 8.84
N SER A 329 -10.28 -21.78 8.53
CA SER A 329 -10.84 -20.48 8.11
C SER A 329 -10.68 -19.40 9.18
N LEU A 330 -10.93 -19.75 10.45
CA LEU A 330 -10.74 -18.84 11.59
C LEU A 330 -9.26 -18.50 11.82
N LEU A 331 -8.36 -19.46 11.66
CA LEU A 331 -6.92 -19.22 11.76
C LEU A 331 -6.40 -18.31 10.65
N VAL A 332 -6.89 -18.45 9.42
CA VAL A 332 -6.58 -17.54 8.30
C VAL A 332 -7.13 -16.14 8.56
N ALA A 333 -8.33 -15.99 9.09
CA ALA A 333 -8.89 -14.70 9.48
C ALA A 333 -8.10 -14.07 10.64
N ALA A 334 -7.69 -14.86 11.63
CA ALA A 334 -6.83 -14.40 12.72
C ALA A 334 -5.43 -13.98 12.20
N CYS A 335 -4.86 -14.74 11.26
CA CYS A 335 -3.62 -14.36 10.56
C CYS A 335 -3.76 -12.96 9.96
N ALA A 336 -4.78 -12.73 9.13
CA ALA A 336 -5.03 -11.46 8.48
C ALA A 336 -5.28 -10.31 9.49
N SER A 337 -5.96 -10.58 10.60
CA SER A 337 -6.23 -9.61 11.68
C SER A 337 -4.96 -9.24 12.44
N VAL A 338 -4.13 -10.20 12.80
CA VAL A 338 -2.84 -9.95 13.49
C VAL A 338 -1.85 -9.26 12.55
N PHE A 339 -1.86 -9.62 11.26
CA PHE A 339 -1.08 -8.92 10.24
C PHE A 339 -1.44 -7.44 10.19
N ALA A 340 -2.74 -7.11 10.20
CA ALA A 340 -3.25 -5.75 10.21
C ALA A 340 -2.76 -4.94 11.41
N LEU A 341 -2.64 -5.52 12.60
CA LEU A 341 -2.04 -4.85 13.77
C LEU A 341 -0.59 -4.44 13.49
N GLY A 342 0.21 -5.32 12.88
CA GLY A 342 1.56 -4.99 12.44
C GLY A 342 1.57 -3.88 11.38
N GLU A 343 0.64 -3.92 10.44
CA GLU A 343 0.49 -2.93 9.38
C GLU A 343 0.20 -1.53 9.94
N THR A 344 -0.68 -1.42 10.95
CA THR A 344 -0.97 -0.14 11.63
C THR A 344 0.26 0.47 12.30
N LEU A 345 1.25 -0.35 12.67
CA LEU A 345 2.53 0.10 13.22
C LEU A 345 3.52 0.54 12.14
N LEU A 346 3.58 -0.17 11.02
CA LEU A 346 4.55 0.06 9.94
C LEU A 346 4.28 1.38 9.20
N GLN A 347 3.03 1.60 8.81
CA GLN A 347 2.62 2.70 7.92
C GLN A 347 3.03 4.09 8.41
N PRO A 348 2.88 4.43 9.70
CA PRO A 348 3.33 5.74 10.20
C PRO A 348 4.82 5.77 10.52
N THR A 349 5.48 4.61 10.71
CA THR A 349 6.81 4.53 11.33
C THR A 349 7.94 4.67 10.32
N VAL A 350 7.97 3.83 9.28
CA VAL A 350 9.07 3.82 8.31
C VAL A 350 9.12 5.11 7.48
N PRO A 351 8.02 5.63 6.93
CA PRO A 351 8.04 6.91 6.22
C PRO A 351 8.49 8.08 7.10
N ALA A 352 8.12 8.07 8.39
CA ALA A 352 8.57 9.10 9.32
C ALA A 352 10.07 9.04 9.57
N MET A 353 10.68 7.83 9.75
CA MET A 353 12.13 7.69 9.87
C MET A 353 12.85 8.21 8.63
N VAL A 354 12.35 7.90 7.44
CA VAL A 354 12.93 8.35 6.17
C VAL A 354 12.86 9.87 6.03
N ASN A 355 11.71 10.47 6.35
CA ASN A 355 11.48 11.91 6.22
C ASN A 355 12.30 12.72 7.24
N ASP A 356 12.42 12.23 8.47
CA ASP A 356 13.15 12.93 9.54
C ASP A 356 14.68 12.74 9.43
N LEU A 357 15.14 11.71 8.71
CA LEU A 357 16.55 11.53 8.36
C LEU A 357 16.95 12.41 7.18
N ALA A 358 16.02 12.75 6.30
CA ALA A 358 16.28 13.43 5.05
C ALA A 358 16.43 14.95 5.25
N PRO A 359 17.52 15.59 4.76
CA PRO A 359 17.55 17.03 4.59
C PRO A 359 16.41 17.51 3.68
N ASP A 360 15.85 18.70 3.94
CA ASP A 360 14.66 19.20 3.25
C ASP A 360 14.78 19.15 1.72
N HIS A 361 15.91 19.57 1.18
CA HIS A 361 16.20 19.59 -0.27
C HIS A 361 16.45 18.19 -0.89
N LEU A 362 16.65 17.14 -0.09
CA LEU A 362 16.85 15.74 -0.54
C LEU A 362 15.72 14.81 -0.15
N ARG A 363 14.67 15.29 0.56
CA ARG A 363 13.58 14.47 1.09
C ARG A 363 12.91 13.60 0.01
N GLY A 364 12.72 14.16 -1.19
CA GLY A 364 12.18 13.42 -2.33
C GLY A 364 13.05 12.22 -2.75
N ARG A 365 14.39 12.39 -2.77
CA ARG A 365 15.31 11.31 -3.14
C ARG A 365 15.39 10.21 -2.08
N TYR A 366 15.35 10.56 -0.80
CA TYR A 366 15.31 9.59 0.29
C TYR A 366 14.03 8.73 0.23
N ASN A 367 12.88 9.37 0.01
CA ASN A 367 11.61 8.67 -0.17
C ASN A 367 11.62 7.78 -1.43
N ALA A 368 12.19 8.25 -2.54
CA ALA A 368 12.30 7.46 -3.76
C ALA A 368 13.15 6.18 -3.56
N ILE A 369 14.28 6.30 -2.84
CA ILE A 369 15.15 5.15 -2.52
C ILE A 369 14.42 4.16 -1.62
N SER A 370 13.76 4.63 -0.56
CA SER A 370 12.96 3.77 0.33
C SER A 370 11.82 3.07 -0.41
N SER A 371 11.12 3.81 -1.27
CA SER A 371 10.06 3.24 -2.13
C SER A 371 10.59 2.22 -3.13
N ALA A 372 11.79 2.42 -3.66
CA ALA A 372 12.44 1.44 -4.54
C ALA A 372 12.70 0.11 -3.81
N GLY A 373 13.12 0.16 -2.53
CA GLY A 373 13.26 -1.03 -1.69
C GLY A 373 11.92 -1.77 -1.52
N PHE A 374 10.87 -1.04 -1.20
CA PHE A 374 9.50 -1.59 -1.07
C PHE A 374 9.03 -2.25 -2.39
N GLN A 375 9.21 -1.56 -3.51
CA GLN A 375 8.79 -2.06 -4.82
C GLN A 375 9.61 -3.28 -5.28
N ALA A 376 10.90 -3.32 -5.00
CA ALA A 376 11.74 -4.49 -5.28
C ALA A 376 11.20 -5.74 -4.54
N ALA A 377 10.76 -5.59 -3.28
CA ALA A 377 10.12 -6.66 -2.54
C ALA A 377 8.77 -7.08 -3.15
N SER A 378 7.96 -6.13 -3.60
CA SER A 378 6.67 -6.40 -4.24
C SER A 378 6.83 -7.13 -5.59
N VAL A 379 7.95 -6.93 -6.28
CA VAL A 379 8.28 -7.64 -7.51
C VAL A 379 8.83 -9.05 -7.23
N THR A 380 9.69 -9.20 -6.21
CA THR A 380 10.38 -10.47 -5.95
C THR A 380 9.58 -11.42 -5.07
N GLY A 381 8.75 -10.92 -4.18
CA GLY A 381 7.99 -11.73 -3.21
C GLY A 381 7.00 -12.70 -3.81
N PRO A 382 6.08 -12.27 -4.72
CA PRO A 382 5.08 -13.15 -5.30
C PRO A 382 5.65 -14.33 -6.09
N PRO A 383 6.70 -14.19 -6.95
CA PRO A 383 7.32 -15.34 -7.61
C PRO A 383 7.90 -16.36 -6.65
N VAL A 384 8.53 -15.89 -5.56
CA VAL A 384 9.09 -16.78 -4.54
C VAL A 384 7.98 -17.57 -3.83
N ALA A 385 6.87 -16.90 -3.48
CA ALA A 385 5.70 -17.56 -2.90
C ALA A 385 5.10 -18.58 -3.86
N GLY A 386 4.84 -18.18 -5.11
CA GLY A 386 4.28 -19.05 -6.14
C GLY A 386 5.13 -20.29 -6.35
N LEU A 387 6.45 -20.11 -6.55
CA LEU A 387 7.39 -21.20 -6.77
C LEU A 387 7.44 -22.21 -5.61
N LEU A 388 7.49 -21.73 -4.37
CA LEU A 388 7.59 -22.61 -3.20
C LEU A 388 6.27 -23.35 -2.94
N ILE A 389 5.14 -22.65 -3.04
CA ILE A 389 3.83 -23.25 -2.79
C ILE A 389 3.44 -24.24 -3.89
N ASP A 390 3.70 -23.92 -5.17
CA ASP A 390 3.44 -24.79 -6.32
C ASP A 390 4.19 -26.13 -6.21
N ARG A 391 5.41 -26.11 -5.65
CA ARG A 391 6.22 -27.31 -5.40
C ARG A 391 5.89 -28.07 -4.12
N GLY A 392 4.81 -27.70 -3.39
CA GLY A 392 4.45 -28.32 -2.13
C GLY A 392 5.38 -27.95 -0.96
N LEU A 393 6.21 -26.91 -1.11
CA LEU A 393 7.17 -26.44 -0.11
C LEU A 393 6.58 -25.35 0.79
N GLY A 394 5.28 -25.44 1.13
CA GLY A 394 4.59 -24.44 1.95
C GLY A 394 5.24 -24.23 3.33
N ALA A 395 5.73 -25.30 3.96
CA ALA A 395 6.45 -25.20 5.24
C ALA A 395 7.79 -24.42 5.10
N ALA A 396 8.52 -24.64 3.99
CA ALA A 396 9.75 -23.90 3.72
C ALA A 396 9.46 -22.43 3.44
N TRP A 397 8.35 -22.11 2.76
CA TRP A 397 7.88 -20.74 2.55
C TRP A 397 7.60 -20.04 3.88
N ILE A 398 6.85 -20.66 4.81
CA ILE A 398 6.62 -20.12 6.17
C ILE A 398 7.95 -19.94 6.91
N GLY A 399 8.84 -20.93 6.87
CA GLY A 399 10.17 -20.84 7.48
C GLY A 399 10.98 -19.65 6.96
N MET A 400 10.97 -19.42 5.66
CA MET A 400 11.58 -18.25 5.02
C MET A 400 10.99 -16.95 5.56
N LEU A 401 9.67 -16.85 5.73
CA LEU A 401 9.02 -15.65 6.27
C LEU A 401 9.45 -15.39 7.72
N LEU A 402 9.50 -16.42 8.56
CA LEU A 402 9.94 -16.29 9.95
C LEU A 402 11.41 -15.85 10.05
N VAL A 403 12.29 -16.43 9.22
CA VAL A 403 13.69 -15.97 9.10
C VAL A 403 13.75 -14.54 8.61
N GLY A 404 12.95 -14.17 7.62
CA GLY A 404 12.87 -12.79 7.12
C GLY A 404 12.36 -11.81 8.17
N VAL A 405 11.40 -12.19 9.01
CA VAL A 405 10.98 -11.41 10.18
C VAL A 405 12.14 -11.21 11.16
N LEU A 406 12.93 -12.25 11.43
CA LEU A 406 14.12 -12.13 12.26
C LEU A 406 15.14 -11.15 11.65
N VAL A 407 15.33 -11.19 10.33
CA VAL A 407 16.16 -10.22 9.60
C VAL A 407 15.63 -8.78 9.80
N VAL A 408 14.33 -8.56 9.72
CA VAL A 408 13.72 -7.23 10.00
C VAL A 408 14.07 -6.76 11.41
N VAL A 409 13.97 -7.63 12.43
CA VAL A 409 14.33 -7.30 13.82
C VAL A 409 15.82 -6.97 13.93
N VAL A 410 16.69 -7.82 13.39
CA VAL A 410 18.14 -7.65 13.44
C VAL A 410 18.57 -6.35 12.73
N VAL A 411 18.08 -6.12 11.52
CA VAL A 411 18.36 -4.90 10.76
C VAL A 411 17.88 -3.66 11.51
N SER A 412 16.67 -3.70 12.08
CA SER A 412 16.10 -2.57 12.82
C SER A 412 16.94 -2.21 14.05
N VAL A 413 17.36 -3.22 14.85
CA VAL A 413 18.05 -2.99 16.13
C VAL A 413 19.55 -2.76 15.95
N LEU A 414 20.21 -3.57 15.10
CA LEU A 414 21.67 -3.57 14.99
C LEU A 414 22.20 -2.63 13.91
N TRP A 415 21.40 -2.35 12.88
CA TRP A 415 21.85 -1.48 11.78
C TRP A 415 21.17 -0.12 11.76
N VAL A 416 19.83 -0.08 11.86
CA VAL A 416 19.07 1.16 11.74
C VAL A 416 19.20 2.00 13.02
N GLU A 417 18.93 1.39 14.20
CA GLU A 417 18.90 2.13 15.47
C GLU A 417 20.21 2.90 15.78
N PRO A 418 21.42 2.34 15.59
CA PRO A 418 22.67 3.05 15.86
C PRO A 418 22.98 4.18 14.90
N GLN A 419 22.37 4.17 13.71
CA GLN A 419 22.65 5.14 12.64
C GLN A 419 21.64 6.27 12.56
N LEU A 420 20.51 6.14 13.28
CA LEU A 420 19.46 7.16 13.31
C LEU A 420 19.72 8.17 14.42
N PRO A 421 19.67 9.50 14.12
CA PRO A 421 19.58 10.52 15.15
C PRO A 421 18.38 10.28 16.07
N ALA A 422 18.47 10.65 17.35
CA ALA A 422 17.41 10.45 18.32
C ALA A 422 16.05 11.03 17.86
N ALA A 423 16.06 12.22 17.24
CA ALA A 423 14.88 12.85 16.66
C ALA A 423 14.26 12.00 15.55
N ALA A 424 15.05 11.49 14.60
CA ALA A 424 14.57 10.63 13.52
C ALA A 424 14.07 9.27 14.03
N ASN A 425 14.55 8.82 15.20
CA ASN A 425 14.05 7.62 15.88
C ASN A 425 12.84 7.91 16.82
N GLY A 426 12.30 9.13 16.84
CA GLY A 426 11.13 9.49 17.61
C GLY A 426 11.41 9.73 19.11
N VAL A 427 12.69 9.87 19.50
CA VAL A 427 13.14 10.10 20.87
C VAL A 427 13.94 11.41 20.88
N GLY A 428 13.27 12.51 21.09
CA GLY A 428 13.85 13.85 21.19
C GLY A 428 12.73 14.86 21.05
N GLN A 429 12.68 15.84 21.93
CA GLN A 429 11.86 17.02 21.67
C GLN A 429 12.35 17.66 20.36
N PRO A 430 11.46 18.23 19.53
CA PRO A 430 11.91 19.18 18.52
C PRO A 430 12.78 20.19 19.27
N ALA A 431 14.00 20.39 18.79
CA ALA A 431 14.80 21.49 19.31
C ALA A 431 13.91 22.73 19.26
N ASP A 432 13.68 23.36 20.42
CA ASP A 432 13.19 24.71 20.47
C ASP A 432 14.03 25.50 19.46
N VAL A 433 13.41 25.94 18.37
CA VAL A 433 13.94 27.05 17.60
C VAL A 433 13.78 28.24 18.55
N GLY A 434 14.71 28.28 19.49
CA GLY A 434 14.88 29.38 20.40
C GLY A 434 15.17 30.61 19.57
N ASP A 435 14.33 31.59 19.75
CA ASP A 435 14.60 32.98 19.46
C ASP A 435 16.07 33.30 19.76
N SER A 436 16.83 33.48 18.68
CA SER A 436 18.07 34.26 18.73
C SER A 436 17.92 35.38 17.72
N VAL A 437 17.36 36.46 18.26
CA VAL A 437 17.56 37.90 17.95
C VAL A 437 17.91 38.22 16.49
#